data_8347220f904679079d306c84d8ee89f7
#
_entry.id   8347220f904679079d306c84d8ee89f7
#
_cell.length_a   1.000
_cell.length_b   1.000
_cell.length_c   1.000
_cell.angle_alpha   90.00
_cell.angle_beta   90.00
_cell.angle_gamma   90.00
#
_symmetry.space_group_name_H-M   'P 1'
#
loop_
_entity.id
_entity.type
_entity.pdbx_description
1 polymer ?
#
loop_
_entity_poly.entity_id
_entity_poly.type
_entity_poly.pdbx_seq_one_letter_code
_entity_poly.pdbx_strand_id
1 'polypeptide(L)'
;VDWADGKVVTEFAITVPTLPHAIVPEAGGGFMAVATRPGAWIIRVDAKGQVMHRIAAADEGYARTFDGHIIAGNDGQWLYTGETDRKTGEGWFSVRDARNLKKVAEHRTHGIDPHQILVDAEGRLMIANGGIPRTPTGDKRDLDRMNPLLVRVDAQTGEKRWHFATTPPAE
;
A
#
# COMPACT_ATOMS: atom_id res chain seq x y z
N VAL A 1 -9.72 -18.13 13.52
CA VAL A 1 -9.09 -18.70 14.73
C VAL A 1 -10.12 -18.71 15.82
N ASP A 2 -10.55 -19.89 16.25
CA ASP A 2 -11.42 -20.03 17.42
C ASP A 2 -10.55 -20.17 18.67
N TRP A 3 -10.72 -19.26 19.63
CA TRP A 3 -10.01 -19.25 20.89
C TRP A 3 -10.75 -19.97 22.03
N ALA A 4 -11.99 -20.42 21.79
CA ALA A 4 -12.81 -21.00 22.84
C ALA A 4 -12.17 -22.24 23.51
N ASP A 5 -11.42 -23.02 22.73
CA ASP A 5 -10.75 -24.24 23.21
C ASP A 5 -9.23 -24.11 23.29
N GLY A 6 -8.68 -22.92 23.12
CA GLY A 6 -7.23 -22.69 23.09
C GLY A 6 -6.53 -23.35 21.89
N LYS A 7 -7.25 -23.72 20.85
CA LYS A 7 -6.71 -24.35 19.63
C LYS A 7 -6.75 -23.38 18.46
N VAL A 8 -5.68 -23.41 17.66
CA VAL A 8 -5.64 -22.72 16.36
C VAL A 8 -6.15 -23.68 15.31
N VAL A 9 -7.24 -23.33 14.62
CA VAL A 9 -7.79 -24.08 13.51
C VAL A 9 -7.54 -23.34 12.22
N THR A 10 -6.95 -24.04 11.23
CA THR A 10 -6.84 -23.51 9.87
C THR A 10 -8.15 -23.77 9.14
N GLU A 11 -8.90 -22.71 8.84
CA GLU A 11 -10.17 -22.80 8.12
C GLU A 11 -9.93 -22.97 6.61
N PHE A 12 -8.97 -22.22 6.07
CA PHE A 12 -8.56 -22.32 4.67
C PHE A 12 -7.11 -21.82 4.48
N ALA A 13 -6.54 -22.14 3.34
CA ALA A 13 -5.24 -21.65 2.90
C ALA A 13 -5.32 -21.22 1.43
N ILE A 14 -4.66 -20.11 1.10
CA ILE A 14 -4.62 -19.55 -0.26
C ILE A 14 -3.18 -19.46 -0.72
N THR A 15 -2.90 -20.08 -1.86
CA THR A 15 -1.59 -19.93 -2.50
C THR A 15 -1.50 -18.57 -3.20
N VAL A 16 -0.44 -17.84 -2.91
CA VAL A 16 -0.13 -16.54 -3.51
C VAL A 16 1.23 -16.58 -4.22
N PRO A 17 1.45 -15.76 -5.26
CA PRO A 17 2.66 -15.84 -6.10
C PRO A 17 3.96 -15.52 -5.36
N THR A 18 3.91 -14.58 -4.43
CA THR A 18 5.06 -14.10 -3.65
C THR A 18 4.63 -13.79 -2.22
N LEU A 19 5.59 -13.47 -1.35
CA LEU A 19 5.36 -13.16 0.05
C LEU A 19 4.30 -12.04 0.23
N PRO A 20 3.20 -12.30 0.97
CA PRO A 20 2.28 -11.24 1.37
C PRO A 20 2.92 -10.34 2.43
N HIS A 21 2.52 -9.07 2.48
CA HIS A 21 3.00 -8.11 3.48
C HIS A 21 1.88 -7.68 4.43
N ALA A 22 0.93 -6.89 3.95
CA ALA A 22 -0.18 -6.46 4.79
C ALA A 22 -1.44 -7.29 4.51
N ILE A 23 -2.21 -7.50 5.58
CA ILE A 23 -3.55 -8.10 5.54
C ILE A 23 -4.50 -7.10 6.20
N VAL A 24 -5.58 -6.77 5.50
CA VAL A 24 -6.63 -5.85 5.99
C VAL A 24 -7.92 -6.63 6.11
N PRO A 25 -8.41 -6.88 7.34
CA PRO A 25 -9.67 -7.57 7.56
C PRO A 25 -10.85 -6.70 7.08
N GLU A 26 -11.92 -7.35 6.64
CA GLU A 26 -13.16 -6.72 6.22
C GLU A 26 -14.32 -7.13 7.15
N ALA A 27 -15.30 -6.24 7.33
CA ALA A 27 -16.42 -6.44 8.24
C ALA A 27 -17.24 -7.71 7.94
N GLY A 28 -17.24 -8.18 6.68
CA GLY A 28 -17.91 -9.41 6.25
C GLY A 28 -17.13 -10.71 6.53
N GLY A 29 -16.03 -10.66 7.28
CA GLY A 29 -15.19 -11.83 7.60
C GLY A 29 -14.16 -12.19 6.53
N GLY A 30 -14.13 -11.46 5.40
CA GLY A 30 -13.10 -11.56 4.39
C GLY A 30 -11.88 -10.69 4.72
N PHE A 31 -10.95 -10.60 3.78
CA PHE A 31 -9.77 -9.74 3.92
C PHE A 31 -9.20 -9.37 2.55
N MET A 32 -8.39 -8.31 2.54
CA MET A 32 -7.49 -8.00 1.45
C MET A 32 -6.07 -8.32 1.85
N ALA A 33 -5.26 -8.77 0.90
CA ALA A 33 -3.82 -8.94 1.09
C ALA A 33 -3.06 -8.32 -0.08
N VAL A 34 -1.89 -7.77 0.23
CA VAL A 34 -1.00 -7.13 -0.74
C VAL A 34 0.40 -7.71 -0.63
N ALA A 35 1.07 -7.87 -1.77
CA ALA A 35 2.42 -8.40 -1.85
C ALA A 35 3.45 -7.49 -1.17
N THR A 36 4.48 -8.11 -0.58
CA THR A 36 5.69 -7.40 -0.13
C THR A 36 6.33 -6.65 -1.29
N ARG A 37 6.81 -5.45 -1.03
CA ARG A 37 7.50 -4.62 -2.04
C ARG A 37 8.81 -5.25 -2.53
N PRO A 38 9.12 -5.13 -3.81
CA PRO A 38 8.29 -4.56 -4.88
C PRO A 38 7.10 -5.46 -5.20
N GLY A 39 5.91 -5.06 -4.74
CA GLY A 39 4.70 -5.87 -4.77
C GLY A 39 4.07 -5.95 -6.17
N ALA A 40 3.73 -7.16 -6.60
CA ALA A 40 3.16 -7.38 -7.92
C ALA A 40 1.66 -7.69 -7.90
N TRP A 41 1.04 -7.87 -6.73
CA TRP A 41 -0.36 -8.29 -6.66
C TRP A 41 -1.08 -7.77 -5.42
N ILE A 42 -2.41 -7.64 -5.57
CA ILE A 42 -3.39 -7.47 -4.49
C ILE A 42 -4.47 -8.52 -4.70
N ILE A 43 -4.97 -9.12 -3.62
CA ILE A 43 -6.14 -10.00 -3.63
C ILE A 43 -7.17 -9.54 -2.61
N ARG A 44 -8.45 -9.77 -2.92
CA ARG A 44 -9.56 -9.74 -1.97
C ARG A 44 -10.14 -11.13 -1.83
N VAL A 45 -10.37 -11.56 -0.62
CA VAL A 45 -10.84 -12.90 -0.25
C VAL A 45 -12.10 -12.77 0.58
N ASP A 46 -13.11 -13.58 0.32
CA ASP A 46 -14.34 -13.62 1.13
C ASP A 46 -14.15 -14.44 2.42
N ALA A 47 -15.17 -14.46 3.26
CA ALA A 47 -15.17 -15.22 4.51
C ALA A 47 -15.03 -16.76 4.34
N LYS A 48 -15.20 -17.27 3.13
CA LYS A 48 -15.06 -18.71 2.81
C LYS A 48 -13.70 -19.06 2.21
N GLY A 49 -12.77 -18.07 2.11
CA GLY A 49 -11.46 -18.27 1.51
C GLY A 49 -11.44 -18.20 -0.02
N GLN A 50 -12.52 -17.75 -0.67
CA GLN A 50 -12.58 -17.61 -2.12
C GLN A 50 -11.97 -16.26 -2.54
N VAL A 51 -11.07 -16.29 -3.54
CA VAL A 51 -10.50 -15.06 -4.11
C VAL A 51 -11.54 -14.39 -4.99
N MET A 52 -12.09 -13.29 -4.53
CA MET A 52 -13.12 -12.50 -5.21
C MET A 52 -12.53 -11.56 -6.27
N HIS A 53 -11.40 -10.97 -5.97
CA HIS A 53 -10.68 -10.06 -6.87
C HIS A 53 -9.18 -10.30 -6.79
N ARG A 54 -8.53 -10.17 -7.94
CA ARG A 54 -7.07 -10.17 -8.06
C ARG A 54 -6.66 -9.03 -8.97
N ILE A 55 -5.68 -8.25 -8.55
CA ILE A 55 -5.03 -7.22 -9.35
C ILE A 55 -3.57 -7.57 -9.49
N ALA A 56 -3.06 -7.56 -10.70
CA ALA A 56 -1.64 -7.58 -10.96
C ALA A 56 -1.17 -6.17 -11.33
N ALA A 57 -0.06 -5.72 -10.75
CA ALA A 57 0.49 -4.40 -11.03
C ALA A 57 0.80 -4.23 -12.54
N ALA A 58 1.19 -5.30 -13.20
CA ALA A 58 1.45 -5.31 -14.64
C ALA A 58 0.21 -5.02 -15.51
N ASP A 59 -0.98 -5.36 -15.03
CA ASP A 59 -2.23 -5.17 -15.77
C ASP A 59 -2.70 -3.70 -15.76
N GLU A 60 -2.11 -2.88 -14.90
CA GLU A 60 -2.46 -1.46 -14.77
C GLU A 60 -1.67 -0.54 -15.72
N GLY A 61 -0.86 -1.10 -16.62
CA GLY A 61 -0.20 -0.39 -17.70
C GLY A 61 1.00 0.47 -17.33
N TYR A 62 1.43 0.44 -16.06
CA TYR A 62 2.55 1.23 -15.55
C TYR A 62 3.70 0.35 -15.07
N ALA A 63 4.93 0.86 -15.14
CA ALA A 63 6.09 0.22 -14.55
C ALA A 63 6.13 0.41 -13.02
N ARG A 64 4.98 0.26 -12.36
CA ARG A 64 4.82 0.45 -10.92
C ARG A 64 4.68 -0.85 -10.18
N THR A 65 5.04 -0.82 -8.91
CA THR A 65 4.86 -1.92 -7.97
C THR A 65 4.20 -1.40 -6.71
N PHE A 66 3.43 -2.27 -6.04
CA PHE A 66 2.84 -1.95 -4.74
C PHE A 66 3.90 -1.94 -3.63
N ASP A 67 3.73 -1.04 -2.68
CA ASP A 67 4.67 -0.86 -1.57
C ASP A 67 4.29 -1.65 -0.30
N GLY A 68 3.34 -2.56 -0.42
CA GLY A 68 2.99 -3.53 0.62
C GLY A 68 1.80 -3.13 1.50
N HIS A 69 1.23 -1.95 1.33
CA HIS A 69 0.10 -1.49 2.15
C HIS A 69 -1.12 -1.13 1.31
N ILE A 70 -2.30 -1.44 1.87
CA ILE A 70 -3.60 -1.02 1.40
C ILE A 70 -4.40 -0.56 2.61
N ILE A 71 -5.15 0.53 2.49
CA ILE A 71 -5.91 1.11 3.59
C ILE A 71 -7.27 1.59 3.10
N ALA A 72 -8.31 1.43 3.93
CA ALA A 72 -9.64 1.95 3.66
C ALA A 72 -9.76 3.41 4.07
N GLY A 73 -10.48 4.19 3.25
CA GLY A 73 -10.93 5.52 3.62
C GLY A 73 -12.01 5.48 4.71
N ASN A 74 -12.20 6.62 5.40
CA ASN A 74 -13.15 6.72 6.52
C ASN A 74 -14.62 6.46 6.10
N ASP A 75 -14.94 6.70 4.83
CA ASP A 75 -16.28 6.50 4.26
C ASP A 75 -16.53 5.07 3.75
N GLY A 76 -15.49 4.23 3.75
CA GLY A 76 -15.54 2.87 3.22
C GLY A 76 -15.74 2.75 1.71
N GLN A 77 -15.79 3.87 0.97
CA GLN A 77 -15.98 3.87 -0.48
C GLN A 77 -14.66 3.71 -1.24
N TRP A 78 -13.58 4.16 -0.64
CA TRP A 78 -12.26 4.21 -1.26
C TRP A 78 -11.24 3.37 -0.50
N LEU A 79 -10.31 2.84 -1.28
CA LEU A 79 -9.09 2.21 -0.79
C LEU A 79 -7.90 2.98 -1.36
N TYR A 80 -6.81 3.01 -0.61
CA TYR A 80 -5.57 3.66 -1.02
C TYR A 80 -4.43 2.66 -0.99
N THR A 81 -3.61 2.65 -2.05
CA THR A 81 -2.42 1.81 -2.16
C THR A 81 -1.20 2.67 -2.43
N GLY A 82 -0.11 2.45 -1.69
CA GLY A 82 1.20 3.01 -2.02
C GLY A 82 1.83 2.26 -3.19
N GLU A 83 2.45 3.01 -4.09
CA GLU A 83 3.08 2.47 -5.29
C GLU A 83 4.40 3.19 -5.58
N THR A 84 5.37 2.47 -6.12
CA THR A 84 6.65 3.04 -6.59
C THR A 84 6.80 2.85 -8.09
N ASP A 85 7.12 3.93 -8.80
CA ASP A 85 7.53 3.86 -10.20
C ASP A 85 8.97 3.29 -10.27
N ARG A 86 9.11 2.13 -10.89
CA ARG A 86 10.38 1.40 -10.94
C ARG A 86 11.45 2.06 -11.82
N LYS A 87 11.06 2.97 -12.72
CA LYS A 87 12.00 3.68 -13.60
C LYS A 87 12.54 4.92 -12.93
N THR A 88 11.66 5.68 -12.27
CA THR A 88 12.02 6.98 -11.70
C THR A 88 12.29 6.91 -10.19
N GLY A 89 11.78 5.89 -9.49
CA GLY A 89 11.80 5.77 -8.03
C GLY A 89 10.75 6.62 -7.33
N GLU A 90 9.94 7.37 -8.08
CA GLU A 90 8.93 8.26 -7.52
C GLU A 90 7.79 7.50 -6.86
N GLY A 91 7.38 8.02 -5.70
CA GLY A 91 6.26 7.49 -4.95
C GLY A 91 4.92 8.02 -5.46
N TRP A 92 3.97 7.10 -5.51
CA TRP A 92 2.59 7.35 -5.91
C TRP A 92 1.63 6.74 -4.89
N PHE A 93 0.41 7.22 -4.86
CA PHE A 93 -0.70 6.48 -4.29
C PHE A 93 -1.85 6.42 -5.29
N SER A 94 -2.54 5.29 -5.29
CA SER A 94 -3.74 5.09 -6.09
C SER A 94 -4.97 5.12 -5.22
N VAL A 95 -6.03 5.76 -5.73
CA VAL A 95 -7.39 5.72 -5.20
C VAL A 95 -8.14 4.61 -5.93
N ARG A 96 -8.74 3.69 -5.18
CA ARG A 96 -9.45 2.54 -5.74
C ARG A 96 -10.88 2.48 -5.22
N ASP A 97 -11.80 2.08 -6.09
CA ASP A 97 -13.17 1.75 -5.68
C ASP A 97 -13.14 0.53 -4.74
N ALA A 98 -13.66 0.70 -3.52
CA ALA A 98 -13.62 -0.35 -2.50
C ALA A 98 -14.43 -1.60 -2.88
N ARG A 99 -15.38 -1.52 -3.81
CA ARG A 99 -16.22 -2.66 -4.21
C ARG A 99 -15.49 -3.63 -5.13
N ASN A 100 -14.63 -3.14 -6.01
CA ASN A 100 -14.04 -3.93 -7.09
C ASN A 100 -12.53 -3.76 -7.26
N LEU A 101 -11.88 -2.97 -6.40
CA LEU A 101 -10.44 -2.64 -6.38
C LEU A 101 -9.94 -1.87 -7.62
N LYS A 102 -10.82 -1.44 -8.53
CA LYS A 102 -10.41 -0.70 -9.73
C LYS A 102 -9.84 0.65 -9.35
N LYS A 103 -8.70 0.98 -9.95
CA LYS A 103 -8.08 2.29 -9.84
C LYS A 103 -8.98 3.34 -10.50
N VAL A 104 -9.29 4.42 -9.79
CA VAL A 104 -10.10 5.54 -10.26
C VAL A 104 -9.31 6.84 -10.37
N ALA A 105 -8.26 6.97 -9.55
CA ALA A 105 -7.34 8.11 -9.60
C ALA A 105 -5.97 7.70 -9.08
N GLU A 106 -4.97 8.51 -9.34
CA GLU A 106 -3.62 8.34 -8.82
C GLU A 106 -2.92 9.68 -8.65
N HIS A 107 -2.09 9.80 -7.62
CA HIS A 107 -1.40 11.04 -7.27
C HIS A 107 -0.01 10.76 -6.72
N ARG A 108 0.85 11.79 -6.73
CA ARG A 108 2.19 11.70 -6.16
C ARG A 108 2.15 11.65 -4.63
N THR A 109 3.04 10.86 -4.03
CA THR A 109 3.29 10.92 -2.57
C THR A 109 4.22 12.09 -2.21
N HIS A 110 4.74 12.81 -3.20
CA HIS A 110 5.71 13.89 -3.07
C HIS A 110 7.06 13.47 -2.46
N GLY A 111 7.35 12.19 -2.48
CA GLY A 111 8.61 11.59 -2.03
C GLY A 111 8.94 10.33 -2.83
N ILE A 112 9.92 9.58 -2.37
CA ILE A 112 10.31 8.28 -2.91
C ILE A 112 10.19 7.20 -1.84
N ASP A 113 10.08 5.93 -2.25
CA ASP A 113 9.99 4.77 -1.36
C ASP A 113 8.84 4.92 -0.34
N PRO A 114 7.58 5.21 -0.78
CA PRO A 114 6.46 5.28 0.15
C PRO A 114 6.32 3.94 0.88
N HIS A 115 6.00 4.01 2.17
CA HIS A 115 5.91 2.82 2.99
C HIS A 115 4.55 2.70 3.67
N GLN A 116 4.24 3.58 4.59
CA GLN A 116 2.99 3.58 5.31
C GLN A 116 2.08 4.71 4.85
N ILE A 117 0.80 4.39 4.70
CA ILE A 117 -0.26 5.37 4.47
C ILE A 117 -1.26 5.21 5.61
N LEU A 118 -1.72 6.33 6.16
CA LEU A 118 -2.81 6.39 7.14
C LEU A 118 -3.83 7.41 6.68
N VAL A 119 -5.09 7.21 7.07
CA VAL A 119 -6.17 8.20 6.87
C VAL A 119 -6.37 8.94 8.19
N ASP A 120 -6.33 10.27 8.17
CA ASP A 120 -6.61 11.08 9.34
C ASP A 120 -8.14 11.26 9.57
N ALA A 121 -8.50 11.91 10.67
CA ALA A 121 -9.91 12.12 11.03
C ALA A 121 -10.69 12.97 9.99
N GLU A 122 -9.98 13.78 9.22
CA GLU A 122 -10.57 14.62 8.15
C GLU A 122 -10.53 13.95 6.77
N GLY A 123 -10.15 12.66 6.70
CA GLY A 123 -10.09 11.89 5.45
C GLY A 123 -8.89 12.19 4.55
N ARG A 124 -7.87 12.89 5.06
CA ARG A 124 -6.63 13.15 4.33
C ARG A 124 -5.63 12.02 4.54
N LEU A 125 -4.71 11.86 3.62
CA LEU A 125 -3.67 10.83 3.75
C LEU A 125 -2.42 11.39 4.40
N MET A 126 -1.94 10.66 5.40
CA MET A 126 -0.61 10.79 5.99
C MET A 126 0.28 9.72 5.37
N ILE A 127 1.33 10.13 4.67
CA ILE A 127 2.20 9.23 3.92
C ILE A 127 3.63 9.34 4.45
N ALA A 128 4.16 8.21 4.89
CA ALA A 128 5.57 8.08 5.27
C ALA A 128 6.36 7.61 4.04
N ASN A 129 7.08 8.51 3.40
CA ASN A 129 8.06 8.19 2.37
C ASN A 129 9.38 7.84 3.07
N GLY A 130 9.89 6.62 2.85
CA GLY A 130 11.16 6.17 3.44
C GLY A 130 12.37 6.90 2.88
N GLY A 131 12.22 7.49 1.69
CA GLY A 131 13.26 8.30 1.07
C GLY A 131 14.46 7.50 0.58
N ILE A 132 14.37 6.18 0.54
CA ILE A 132 15.47 5.29 0.17
C ILE A 132 15.51 5.13 -1.35
N PRO A 133 16.58 5.58 -2.05
CA PRO A 133 16.74 5.29 -3.46
C PRO A 133 16.84 3.78 -3.70
N ARG A 134 16.18 3.31 -4.77
CA ARG A 134 16.21 1.88 -5.13
C ARG A 134 16.54 1.67 -6.59
N THR A 135 17.10 0.48 -6.88
CA THR A 135 17.26 0.02 -8.25
C THR A 135 15.87 -0.38 -8.83
N PRO A 136 15.75 -0.55 -10.15
CA PRO A 136 14.53 -1.10 -10.76
C PRO A 136 14.15 -2.50 -10.24
N THR A 137 15.10 -3.26 -9.69
CA THR A 137 14.87 -4.57 -9.05
C THR A 137 14.42 -4.47 -7.59
N GLY A 138 14.49 -3.25 -7.00
CA GLY A 138 14.05 -2.98 -5.63
C GLY A 138 15.17 -2.96 -4.58
N ASP A 139 16.41 -3.21 -4.98
CA ASP A 139 17.55 -3.17 -4.08
C ASP A 139 17.83 -1.74 -3.62
N LYS A 140 18.20 -1.57 -2.36
CA LYS A 140 18.60 -0.27 -1.80
C LYS A 140 19.93 0.18 -2.38
N ARG A 141 20.05 1.47 -2.67
CA ARG A 141 21.29 2.10 -3.14
C ARG A 141 21.42 3.52 -2.58
N ASP A 142 22.61 4.10 -2.68
CA ASP A 142 22.87 5.51 -2.38
C ASP A 142 22.23 5.94 -1.05
N LEU A 143 22.48 5.19 0.04
CA LEU A 143 21.85 5.42 1.34
C LEU A 143 22.26 6.76 1.97
N ASP A 144 23.42 7.28 1.60
CA ASP A 144 23.91 8.64 1.91
C ASP A 144 23.03 9.74 1.31
N ARG A 145 22.22 9.39 0.31
CA ARG A 145 21.26 10.30 -0.36
C ARG A 145 19.82 10.07 0.08
N MET A 146 19.61 9.31 1.14
CA MET A 146 18.29 9.05 1.70
C MET A 146 17.63 10.37 2.13
N ASN A 147 16.36 10.56 1.74
CA ASN A 147 15.56 11.74 2.05
C ASN A 147 14.17 11.34 2.59
N PRO A 148 14.08 10.91 3.87
CA PRO A 148 12.81 10.54 4.48
C PRO A 148 11.88 11.75 4.59
N LEU A 149 10.58 11.52 4.31
CA LEU A 149 9.62 12.60 4.24
C LEU A 149 8.24 12.13 4.73
N LEU A 150 7.71 12.78 5.75
CA LEU A 150 6.31 12.63 6.15
C LEU A 150 5.48 13.71 5.46
N VAL A 151 4.43 13.30 4.76
CA VAL A 151 3.61 14.21 3.95
C VAL A 151 2.13 14.03 4.31
N ARG A 152 1.40 15.12 4.35
CA ARG A 152 -0.05 15.13 4.40
C ARG A 152 -0.59 15.61 3.05
N VAL A 153 -1.46 14.82 2.43
CA VAL A 153 -2.06 15.15 1.14
C VAL A 153 -3.57 15.04 1.20
N ASP A 154 -4.22 15.78 0.34
CA ASP A 154 -5.64 15.60 0.04
C ASP A 154 -5.81 14.28 -0.71
N ALA A 155 -6.70 13.41 -0.24
CA ALA A 155 -6.87 12.07 -0.77
C ALA A 155 -7.48 12.04 -2.18
N GLN A 156 -8.22 13.07 -2.58
CA GLN A 156 -8.91 13.14 -3.87
C GLN A 156 -8.08 13.88 -4.92
N THR A 157 -7.42 14.96 -4.52
CA THR A 157 -6.68 15.83 -5.45
C THR A 157 -5.19 15.56 -5.48
N GLY A 158 -4.65 14.86 -4.47
CA GLY A 158 -3.21 14.67 -4.30
C GLY A 158 -2.45 15.94 -3.90
N GLU A 159 -3.17 17.04 -3.60
CA GLU A 159 -2.54 18.29 -3.20
C GLU A 159 -1.82 18.12 -1.86
N LYS A 160 -0.54 18.50 -1.84
CA LYS A 160 0.27 18.48 -0.63
C LYS A 160 -0.16 19.62 0.31
N ARG A 161 -0.63 19.27 1.51
CA ARG A 161 -1.05 20.23 2.53
C ARG A 161 0.11 20.69 3.41
N TRP A 162 0.98 19.77 3.81
CA TRP A 162 2.24 20.06 4.50
C TRP A 162 3.20 18.86 4.37
N HIS A 163 4.45 19.08 4.73
CA HIS A 163 5.45 18.03 4.86
C HIS A 163 6.37 18.29 6.04
N PHE A 164 6.96 17.23 6.55
CA PHE A 164 8.03 17.25 7.53
C PHE A 164 9.17 16.39 6.99
N ALA A 165 10.32 17.01 6.75
CA ALA A 165 11.56 16.32 6.39
C ALA A 165 12.31 15.98 7.66
N THR A 166 12.70 14.72 7.82
CA THR A 166 13.62 14.35 8.91
C THR A 166 15.04 14.67 8.46
N THR A 167 15.75 15.49 9.22
CA THR A 167 17.18 15.62 9.02
C THR A 167 17.83 14.32 9.49
N PRO A 168 18.66 13.64 8.68
CA PRO A 168 19.44 12.53 9.18
C PRO A 168 20.21 12.97 10.43
N PRO A 169 20.40 12.12 11.45
CA PRO A 169 21.26 12.47 12.57
C PRO A 169 22.63 12.81 12.00
N ALA A 170 23.18 13.92 12.45
CA ALA A 170 24.58 14.26 12.13
C ALA A 170 25.47 13.14 12.73
N GLU A 171 26.34 12.57 11.90
CA GLU A 171 27.34 11.59 12.35
C GLU A 171 28.30 12.21 13.36
#